data_db6a50bfc8cfeaa2abad55270ba39f34
#
_entry.id   db6a50bfc8cfeaa2abad55270ba39f34
#
_cell.length_a   1.000
_cell.length_b   1.000
_cell.length_c   1.000
_cell.angle_alpha   90.00
_cell.angle_beta   90.00
_cell.angle_gamma   90.00
#
_symmetry.space_group_name_H-M   'P 1'
#
loop_
_entity.id
_entity.type
_entity.pdbx_description
1 polymer ?
#
loop_
_entity_poly.entity_id
_entity_poly.type
_entity_poly.pdbx_seq_one_letter_code
_entity_poly.pdbx_strand_id
1 'polypeptide(L)'
;MHSKNLCLSLTSLCLLAAADTALAEDWQYSLEAGMANAPRYSGSDERMTAPVLGGRIISPWGVFLDTDTGLGWGYEGNALSFSAYVGASDSRKDKNESMHAGSKRLKGMGEIKSRPQLGVSAAYNLGGVIIGATLEHAIEEDKHKETGKAFTHLELSLGTNLYEGRYGSVDAAINSHFGDRNYLQTWYGVTADQATRSRFKEYEARAGNISNGMNLSWSVPINEHTQFSTLLDVQYLADEAGKSPIVEQRLQASVLGELQYTF
;
A
#
# COMPACT_ATOMS: atom_id res chain seq x y z
N MET A 1 -1.05 -19.95 -0.11
CA MET A 1 -0.48 -19.51 -1.42
C MET A 1 -0.78 -18.02 -1.51
N HIS A 2 0.25 -17.18 -1.33
CA HIS A 2 0.12 -15.77 -0.96
C HIS A 2 -0.12 -14.90 -2.19
N SER A 3 -1.27 -14.23 -2.25
CA SER A 3 -1.61 -13.26 -3.32
C SER A 3 -1.14 -11.83 -2.98
N LYS A 4 -0.02 -11.68 -2.29
CA LYS A 4 0.51 -10.38 -1.85
C LYS A 4 1.39 -9.74 -2.91
N ASN A 5 0.87 -9.34 -4.07
CA ASN A 5 1.78 -8.77 -5.07
C ASN A 5 1.17 -7.74 -6.01
N LEU A 6 0.08 -7.11 -5.64
CA LEU A 6 -0.43 -5.95 -6.36
C LEU A 6 -0.45 -4.71 -5.45
N CYS A 7 0.45 -4.65 -4.50
CA CYS A 7 0.58 -3.50 -3.61
C CYS A 7 1.42 -2.40 -4.25
N LEU A 8 0.76 -1.52 -4.91
CA LEU A 8 0.98 -0.11 -4.71
C LEU A 8 0.15 0.21 -3.47
N SER A 9 0.79 0.69 -2.41
CA SER A 9 0.26 1.19 -1.14
C SER A 9 -1.24 1.57 -1.14
N LEU A 10 -2.12 0.59 -1.37
CA LEU A 10 -3.58 0.73 -1.28
C LEU A 10 -4.07 0.64 0.17
N THR A 11 -3.16 0.40 1.10
CA THR A 11 -3.45 0.12 2.50
C THR A 11 -3.93 1.31 3.32
N SER A 12 -3.80 2.53 2.82
CA SER A 12 -4.04 3.71 3.65
C SER A 12 -5.50 4.12 3.83
N LEU A 13 -6.42 3.58 3.05
CA LEU A 13 -7.80 4.07 3.07
C LEU A 13 -8.79 3.20 3.87
N CYS A 14 -8.42 1.99 4.25
CA CYS A 14 -9.28 1.11 5.05
C CYS A 14 -9.56 1.62 6.48
N LEU A 15 -8.88 2.67 6.92
CA LEU A 15 -9.09 3.30 8.24
C LEU A 15 -10.19 4.36 8.26
N LEU A 16 -10.76 4.76 7.10
CA LEU A 16 -11.77 5.83 7.02
C LEU A 16 -13.22 5.36 7.17
N ALA A 17 -13.48 4.06 7.10
CA ALA A 17 -14.80 3.53 7.43
C ALA A 17 -14.94 3.42 8.97
N ALA A 18 -15.00 4.56 9.64
CA ALA A 18 -15.37 4.61 11.05
C ALA A 18 -16.86 4.28 11.20
N ALA A 19 -17.16 3.01 11.29
CA ALA A 19 -18.33 2.61 12.05
C ALA A 19 -18.01 2.86 13.53
N ASP A 20 -18.92 3.48 14.28
CA ASP A 20 -18.85 3.60 15.74
C ASP A 20 -18.53 2.24 16.38
N THR A 21 -17.29 1.97 16.65
CA THR A 21 -16.88 0.77 17.38
C THR A 21 -16.13 1.16 18.63
N ALA A 22 -16.91 1.36 19.70
CA ALA A 22 -16.50 0.78 20.98
C ALA A 22 -15.99 -0.64 20.70
N LEU A 23 -14.88 -1.07 21.35
CA LEU A 23 -14.35 -2.45 21.28
C LEU A 23 -15.49 -3.43 20.99
N ALA A 24 -15.47 -4.06 19.83
CA ALA A 24 -16.55 -4.95 19.41
C ALA A 24 -16.74 -6.00 20.50
N GLU A 25 -17.98 -6.27 20.93
CA GLU A 25 -18.24 -7.29 21.96
C GLU A 25 -17.87 -8.68 21.47
N ASP A 26 -17.85 -8.88 20.12
CA ASP A 26 -17.63 -10.16 19.45
C ASP A 26 -16.51 -10.10 18.42
N TRP A 27 -16.06 -11.28 17.97
CA TRP A 27 -15.14 -11.44 16.87
C TRP A 27 -15.75 -10.97 15.56
N GLN A 28 -14.99 -10.21 14.78
CA GLN A 28 -15.38 -9.79 13.44
C GLN A 28 -14.60 -10.56 12.37
N TYR A 29 -15.30 -10.98 11.35
CA TYR A 29 -14.73 -11.72 10.21
C TYR A 29 -15.17 -11.05 8.92
N SER A 30 -14.24 -10.75 8.03
CA SER A 30 -14.56 -10.27 6.69
C SER A 30 -13.75 -10.99 5.62
N LEU A 31 -14.35 -11.11 4.44
CA LEU A 31 -13.70 -11.60 3.22
C LEU A 31 -13.90 -10.57 2.12
N GLU A 32 -12.87 -10.42 1.30
CA GLU A 32 -12.84 -9.45 0.22
C GLU A 32 -12.46 -10.11 -1.09
N ALA A 33 -13.13 -9.72 -2.17
CA ALA A 33 -12.83 -10.19 -3.51
C ALA A 33 -13.05 -9.05 -4.51
N GLY A 34 -12.06 -8.81 -5.37
CA GLY A 34 -12.12 -7.72 -6.30
C GLY A 34 -11.17 -7.83 -7.48
N MET A 35 -11.09 -6.75 -8.22
CA MET A 35 -10.17 -6.57 -9.35
C MET A 35 -9.48 -5.22 -9.23
N ALA A 36 -8.16 -5.24 -9.39
CA ALA A 36 -7.36 -4.02 -9.44
C ALA A 36 -6.72 -3.84 -10.82
N ASN A 37 -6.66 -2.61 -11.29
CA ASN A 37 -5.88 -2.21 -12.45
C ASN A 37 -4.87 -1.15 -12.02
N ALA A 38 -3.58 -1.46 -12.17
CA ALA A 38 -2.48 -0.62 -11.69
C ALA A 38 -1.27 -0.69 -12.64
N PRO A 39 -0.30 0.23 -12.53
CA PRO A 39 1.01 0.08 -13.16
C PRO A 39 1.68 -1.23 -12.74
N ARG A 40 2.42 -1.87 -13.64
CA ARG A 40 3.10 -3.14 -13.36
C ARG A 40 4.16 -3.03 -12.26
N TYR A 41 4.74 -1.87 -12.09
CA TYR A 41 5.62 -1.46 -10.98
C TYR A 41 5.58 0.06 -10.86
N SER A 42 6.00 0.58 -9.74
CA SER A 42 6.03 2.03 -9.51
C SER A 42 6.95 2.75 -10.51
N GLY A 43 6.37 3.59 -11.34
CA GLY A 43 7.04 4.27 -12.45
C GLY A 43 6.84 3.62 -13.82
N SER A 44 6.11 2.51 -13.92
CA SER A 44 5.80 1.87 -15.19
C SER A 44 4.68 2.59 -15.94
N ASP A 45 4.80 2.67 -17.27
CA ASP A 45 3.71 3.00 -18.18
C ASP A 45 2.89 1.75 -18.60
N GLU A 46 3.45 0.53 -18.38
CA GLU A 46 2.73 -0.72 -18.56
C GLU A 46 1.77 -0.95 -17.41
N ARG A 47 0.56 -1.41 -17.73
CA ARG A 47 -0.48 -1.69 -16.74
C ARG A 47 -0.73 -3.19 -16.61
N MET A 48 -1.27 -3.58 -15.48
CA MET A 48 -1.76 -4.93 -15.22
C MET A 48 -3.13 -4.87 -14.55
N THR A 49 -3.94 -5.87 -14.84
CA THR A 49 -5.17 -6.14 -14.11
C THR A 49 -5.02 -7.48 -13.42
N ALA A 50 -5.34 -7.52 -12.13
CA ALA A 50 -5.24 -8.74 -11.34
C ALA A 50 -6.40 -8.84 -10.35
N PRO A 51 -6.83 -10.07 -10.00
CA PRO A 51 -7.77 -10.27 -8.92
C PRO A 51 -7.11 -9.93 -7.58
N VAL A 52 -7.92 -9.35 -6.70
CA VAL A 52 -7.57 -9.10 -5.30
C VAL A 52 -8.44 -10.00 -4.44
N LEU A 53 -7.85 -10.69 -3.50
CA LEU A 53 -8.53 -11.53 -2.53
C LEU A 53 -7.97 -11.20 -1.16
N GLY A 54 -8.84 -10.85 -0.24
CA GLY A 54 -8.51 -10.45 1.11
C GLY A 54 -9.37 -11.12 2.16
N GLY A 55 -8.96 -10.98 3.39
CA GLY A 55 -9.73 -11.40 4.55
C GLY A 55 -9.12 -10.85 5.82
N ARG A 56 -10.00 -10.54 6.76
CA ARG A 56 -9.63 -9.95 8.05
C ARG A 56 -10.39 -10.60 9.18
N ILE A 57 -9.70 -10.82 10.28
CA ILE A 57 -10.25 -11.30 11.55
C ILE A 57 -9.84 -10.31 12.63
N ILE A 58 -10.79 -9.82 13.41
CA ILE A 58 -10.53 -8.91 14.54
C ILE A 58 -11.13 -9.53 15.80
N SER A 59 -10.33 -9.61 16.84
CA SER A 59 -10.79 -10.05 18.17
C SER A 59 -11.41 -8.89 18.96
N PRO A 60 -12.23 -9.17 19.99
CA PRO A 60 -12.78 -8.14 20.89
C PRO A 60 -11.73 -7.28 21.59
N TRP A 61 -10.48 -7.76 21.66
CA TRP A 61 -9.36 -7.03 22.28
C TRP A 61 -8.50 -6.25 21.30
N GLY A 62 -8.93 -6.13 20.02
CA GLY A 62 -8.23 -5.40 18.99
C GLY A 62 -7.07 -6.15 18.33
N VAL A 63 -6.83 -7.45 18.68
CA VAL A 63 -5.88 -8.27 17.91
C VAL A 63 -6.50 -8.61 16.58
N PHE A 64 -5.78 -8.38 15.50
CA PHE A 64 -6.24 -8.68 14.15
C PHE A 64 -5.26 -9.56 13.37
N LEU A 65 -5.81 -10.30 12.43
CA LEU A 65 -5.08 -10.98 11.35
C LEU A 65 -5.69 -10.53 10.03
N ASP A 66 -4.90 -9.94 9.18
CA ASP A 66 -5.31 -9.34 7.93
C ASP A 66 -4.36 -9.78 6.80
N THR A 67 -4.91 -10.04 5.61
CA THR A 67 -4.10 -10.54 4.48
C THR A 67 -3.12 -9.51 3.94
N ASP A 68 -3.40 -8.22 4.08
CA ASP A 68 -2.55 -7.14 3.56
C ASP A 68 -1.54 -6.66 4.59
N THR A 69 -1.97 -6.35 5.81
CA THR A 69 -1.11 -5.82 6.86
C THR A 69 -0.41 -6.92 7.67
N GLY A 70 -1.03 -8.09 7.85
CA GLY A 70 -0.49 -9.21 8.64
C GLY A 70 -1.14 -9.34 10.00
N LEU A 71 -0.38 -9.74 11.01
CA LEU A 71 -0.82 -9.91 12.40
C LEU A 71 -0.50 -8.64 13.18
N GLY A 72 -1.49 -8.11 13.89
CA GLY A 72 -1.31 -6.89 14.66
C GLY A 72 -2.28 -6.71 15.81
N TRP A 73 -2.16 -5.56 16.43
CA TRP A 73 -3.09 -5.05 17.42
C TRP A 73 -3.45 -3.61 17.05
N GLY A 74 -4.73 -3.27 17.19
CA GLY A 74 -5.25 -1.95 16.90
C GLY A 74 -6.20 -1.47 18.00
N TYR A 75 -6.26 -0.16 18.13
CA TYR A 75 -7.20 0.55 18.95
C TYR A 75 -7.94 1.59 18.09
N GLU A 76 -9.24 1.60 18.17
CA GLU A 76 -10.09 2.61 17.55
C GLU A 76 -10.90 3.33 18.63
N GLY A 77 -10.71 4.63 18.72
CA GLY A 77 -11.47 5.50 19.59
C GLY A 77 -12.09 6.65 18.79
N ASN A 78 -12.93 7.46 19.41
CA ASN A 78 -13.70 8.53 18.72
C ASN A 78 -12.82 9.53 17.96
N ALA A 79 -11.63 9.82 18.45
CA ALA A 79 -10.74 10.80 17.84
C ALA A 79 -9.38 10.21 17.44
N LEU A 80 -8.93 9.14 18.08
CA LEU A 80 -7.62 8.55 17.89
C LEU A 80 -7.77 7.07 17.51
N SER A 81 -7.15 6.67 16.42
CA SER A 81 -6.88 5.27 16.09
C SER A 81 -5.39 5.02 16.07
N PHE A 82 -5.00 3.80 16.44
CA PHE A 82 -3.61 3.36 16.45
C PHE A 82 -3.53 1.87 16.14
N SER A 83 -2.53 1.46 15.39
CA SER A 83 -2.21 0.04 15.20
C SER A 83 -0.72 -0.22 15.16
N ALA A 84 -0.34 -1.45 15.52
CA ALA A 84 1.00 -1.98 15.35
C ALA A 84 0.90 -3.42 14.83
N TYR A 85 1.74 -3.76 13.85
CA TYR A 85 1.62 -5.05 13.16
C TYR A 85 2.95 -5.59 12.65
N VAL A 86 2.94 -6.87 12.39
CA VAL A 86 4.00 -7.60 11.69
C VAL A 86 3.40 -8.17 10.41
N GLY A 87 3.94 -7.77 9.30
CA GLY A 87 3.49 -8.18 7.98
C GLY A 87 4.64 -8.58 7.07
N ALA A 88 4.42 -8.37 5.79
CA ALA A 88 5.41 -8.62 4.76
C ALA A 88 5.47 -7.44 3.80
N SER A 89 6.70 -7.01 3.44
CA SER A 89 6.91 -5.95 2.47
C SER A 89 6.50 -6.39 1.07
N ASP A 90 6.30 -5.41 0.21
CA ASP A 90 6.12 -5.64 -1.22
C ASP A 90 7.28 -6.38 -1.87
N SER A 91 7.01 -6.90 -3.07
CA SER A 91 7.99 -7.56 -3.92
C SER A 91 7.89 -7.06 -5.36
N ARG A 92 8.99 -7.20 -6.12
CA ARG A 92 9.01 -6.84 -7.53
C ARG A 92 9.88 -7.82 -8.30
N LYS A 93 9.37 -8.30 -9.45
CA LYS A 93 10.10 -9.18 -10.37
C LYS A 93 10.60 -8.44 -11.60
N ASP A 94 11.69 -8.94 -12.18
CA ASP A 94 12.25 -8.43 -13.43
C ASP A 94 11.70 -9.16 -14.68
N LYS A 95 10.48 -9.69 -14.56
CA LYS A 95 9.74 -10.41 -15.61
C LYS A 95 8.23 -10.15 -15.47
N ASN A 96 7.48 -10.42 -16.54
CA ASN A 96 6.03 -10.34 -16.50
C ASN A 96 5.45 -11.63 -15.89
N GLU A 97 4.70 -11.46 -14.82
CA GLU A 97 3.84 -12.49 -14.23
C GLU A 97 2.43 -11.92 -14.04
N SER A 98 1.41 -12.78 -14.09
CA SER A 98 0.01 -12.32 -14.04
C SER A 98 -0.44 -11.86 -12.67
N MET A 99 0.20 -12.36 -11.60
CA MET A 99 -0.20 -12.11 -10.21
C MET A 99 0.89 -11.39 -9.39
N HIS A 100 1.94 -10.87 -10.06
CA HIS A 100 3.07 -10.26 -9.38
C HIS A 100 3.44 -8.93 -10.03
N ALA A 101 3.73 -7.95 -9.21
CA ALA A 101 4.32 -6.69 -9.65
C ALA A 101 5.67 -6.94 -10.35
N GLY A 102 5.92 -6.21 -11.42
CA GLY A 102 7.15 -6.32 -12.18
C GLY A 102 6.92 -6.38 -13.67
N SER A 103 7.99 -6.23 -14.43
CA SER A 103 7.97 -6.20 -15.89
C SER A 103 9.24 -6.78 -16.48
N LYS A 104 9.13 -7.41 -17.68
CA LYS A 104 10.29 -7.79 -18.51
C LYS A 104 11.18 -6.60 -18.87
N ARG A 105 10.68 -5.36 -18.78
CA ARG A 105 11.46 -4.15 -18.98
C ARG A 105 12.53 -3.97 -17.92
N LEU A 106 12.32 -4.53 -16.71
CA LEU A 106 13.28 -4.55 -15.61
C LEU A 106 14.29 -5.70 -15.71
N LYS A 107 14.33 -6.43 -16.83
CA LYS A 107 15.26 -7.56 -17.02
C LYS A 107 16.70 -7.16 -16.68
N GLY A 108 17.33 -7.96 -15.81
CA GLY A 108 18.67 -7.72 -15.31
C GLY A 108 18.74 -6.92 -14.00
N MET A 109 17.64 -6.31 -13.56
CA MET A 109 17.57 -5.63 -12.26
C MET A 109 17.53 -6.61 -11.09
N GLY A 110 17.07 -7.85 -11.35
CA GLY A 110 16.86 -8.85 -10.31
C GLY A 110 15.54 -8.66 -9.56
N GLU A 111 15.23 -9.60 -8.69
CA GLU A 111 14.00 -9.64 -7.91
C GLU A 111 14.19 -8.92 -6.57
N ILE A 112 13.21 -8.11 -6.20
CA ILE A 112 13.03 -7.62 -4.83
C ILE A 112 12.07 -8.58 -4.17
N LYS A 113 12.54 -9.33 -3.17
CA LYS A 113 11.73 -10.30 -2.45
C LYS A 113 10.97 -9.64 -1.33
N SER A 114 9.75 -10.14 -1.09
CA SER A 114 9.01 -9.82 0.13
C SER A 114 9.77 -10.32 1.35
N ARG A 115 9.78 -9.53 2.41
CA ARG A 115 10.47 -9.80 3.68
C ARG A 115 9.61 -9.38 4.86
N PRO A 116 9.85 -9.90 6.07
CA PRO A 116 9.12 -9.46 7.24
C PRO A 116 9.25 -7.96 7.44
N GLN A 117 8.15 -7.33 7.81
CA GLN A 117 8.02 -5.89 8.00
C GLN A 117 7.27 -5.60 9.30
N LEU A 118 7.75 -4.62 10.04
CA LEU A 118 7.08 -4.06 11.22
C LEU A 118 6.39 -2.77 10.78
N GLY A 119 5.13 -2.59 11.17
CA GLY A 119 4.38 -1.37 10.89
C GLY A 119 3.74 -0.80 12.15
N VAL A 120 3.67 0.52 12.19
CA VAL A 120 2.86 1.28 13.14
C VAL A 120 2.09 2.34 12.38
N SER A 121 0.80 2.49 12.72
CA SER A 121 -0.08 3.47 12.12
C SER A 121 -0.81 4.23 13.20
N ALA A 122 -1.04 5.52 12.99
CA ALA A 122 -1.85 6.37 13.86
C ALA A 122 -2.67 7.33 13.00
N ALA A 123 -3.92 7.57 13.41
CA ALA A 123 -4.74 8.61 12.80
C ALA A 123 -5.51 9.38 13.88
N TYR A 124 -5.71 10.67 13.63
CA TYR A 124 -6.43 11.56 14.53
C TYR A 124 -7.51 12.33 13.76
N ASN A 125 -8.75 12.22 14.25
CA ASN A 125 -9.91 12.90 13.68
C ASN A 125 -10.11 14.28 14.35
N LEU A 126 -9.99 15.33 13.56
CA LEU A 126 -10.18 16.74 13.92
C LEU A 126 -11.56 17.25 13.48
N GLY A 127 -12.63 16.54 13.83
CA GLY A 127 -13.99 17.01 13.51
C GLY A 127 -14.33 16.90 12.02
N GLY A 128 -13.96 15.77 11.40
CA GLY A 128 -14.23 15.46 9.98
C GLY A 128 -13.02 15.53 9.08
N VAL A 129 -11.89 16.05 9.57
CA VAL A 129 -10.59 15.95 8.89
C VAL A 129 -9.75 14.96 9.67
N ILE A 130 -9.21 13.95 8.99
CA ILE A 130 -8.39 12.90 9.57
C ILE A 130 -6.94 13.10 9.14
N ILE A 131 -6.05 13.20 10.11
CA ILE A 131 -4.60 13.25 9.90
C ILE A 131 -4.05 11.87 10.21
N GLY A 132 -3.35 11.25 9.27
CA GLY A 132 -2.78 9.91 9.40
C GLY A 132 -1.29 9.89 9.20
N ALA A 133 -0.64 8.92 9.84
CA ALA A 133 0.76 8.58 9.63
C ALA A 133 0.96 7.06 9.76
N THR A 134 1.69 6.47 8.81
CA THR A 134 2.07 5.05 8.84
C THR A 134 3.57 4.95 8.63
N LEU A 135 4.26 4.28 9.54
CA LEU A 135 5.68 3.99 9.47
C LEU A 135 5.89 2.49 9.36
N GLU A 136 6.63 2.06 8.35
CA GLU A 136 6.94 0.67 8.10
C GLU A 136 8.44 0.46 7.99
N HIS A 137 8.92 -0.63 8.58
CA HIS A 137 10.32 -1.02 8.56
C HIS A 137 10.46 -2.48 8.13
N ALA A 138 10.98 -2.70 6.94
CA ALA A 138 11.30 -4.02 6.42
C ALA A 138 12.69 -4.45 6.90
N ILE A 139 12.79 -5.66 7.46
CA ILE A 139 14.05 -6.18 7.99
C ILE A 139 15.04 -6.53 6.87
N GLU A 140 16.31 -6.64 7.22
CA GLU A 140 17.37 -7.07 6.30
C GLU A 140 17.16 -8.51 5.83
N GLU A 141 17.24 -8.74 4.51
CA GLU A 141 17.23 -10.08 3.91
C GLU A 141 18.66 -10.57 3.64
N ASP A 142 19.49 -9.71 3.04
CA ASP A 142 20.86 -10.05 2.66
C ASP A 142 21.73 -8.79 2.69
N LYS A 143 22.59 -8.69 3.69
CA LYS A 143 23.51 -7.55 3.89
C LYS A 143 24.52 -7.35 2.76
N HIS A 144 24.76 -8.37 1.95
CA HIS A 144 25.72 -8.32 0.83
C HIS A 144 25.08 -7.77 -0.45
N LYS A 145 23.74 -7.64 -0.50
CA LYS A 145 23.01 -7.07 -1.63
C LYS A 145 22.46 -5.70 -1.29
N GLU A 146 22.66 -4.71 -2.16
CA GLU A 146 22.07 -3.37 -1.98
C GLU A 146 20.55 -3.43 -1.84
N THR A 147 19.87 -4.28 -2.61
CA THR A 147 18.43 -4.49 -2.53
C THR A 147 17.99 -5.37 -1.35
N GLY A 148 18.92 -5.94 -0.60
CA GLY A 148 18.66 -6.79 0.56
C GLY A 148 18.71 -6.06 1.91
N LYS A 149 19.15 -4.81 1.93
CA LYS A 149 19.26 -4.01 3.17
C LYS A 149 17.89 -3.70 3.78
N ALA A 150 17.85 -3.57 5.09
CA ALA A 150 16.67 -3.06 5.78
C ALA A 150 16.32 -1.66 5.27
N PHE A 151 15.03 -1.35 5.19
CA PHE A 151 14.56 -0.04 4.75
C PHE A 151 13.32 0.43 5.51
N THR A 152 13.11 1.73 5.49
CA THR A 152 11.98 2.38 6.16
C THR A 152 11.17 3.21 5.17
N HIS A 153 9.86 3.10 5.27
CA HIS A 153 8.87 3.88 4.53
C HIS A 153 7.97 4.61 5.51
N LEU A 154 7.67 5.88 5.22
CA LEU A 154 6.73 6.71 5.97
C LEU A 154 5.67 7.23 5.00
N GLU A 155 4.42 7.09 5.36
CA GLU A 155 3.29 7.74 4.73
C GLU A 155 2.67 8.75 5.68
N LEU A 156 2.33 9.92 5.15
CA LEU A 156 1.54 10.95 5.81
C LEU A 156 0.28 11.19 4.99
N SER A 157 -0.86 11.28 5.64
CA SER A 157 -2.15 11.47 4.96
C SER A 157 -3.01 12.53 5.64
N LEU A 158 -3.85 13.15 4.83
CA LEU A 158 -4.90 14.07 5.26
C LEU A 158 -6.16 13.74 4.48
N GLY A 159 -7.19 13.26 5.18
CA GLY A 159 -8.43 12.78 4.57
C GLY A 159 -9.67 13.41 5.17
N THR A 160 -10.77 13.29 4.44
CA THR A 160 -12.09 13.74 4.87
C THR A 160 -13.18 12.96 4.15
N ASN A 161 -14.33 12.82 4.81
CA ASN A 161 -15.54 12.37 4.15
C ASN A 161 -16.15 13.54 3.36
N LEU A 162 -16.42 13.32 2.08
CA LEU A 162 -17.02 14.30 1.17
C LEU A 162 -18.52 14.17 1.06
N TYR A 163 -19.02 12.94 1.25
CA TYR A 163 -20.44 12.63 1.17
C TYR A 163 -20.75 11.37 1.95
N GLU A 164 -21.85 11.42 2.69
CA GLU A 164 -22.46 10.26 3.35
C GLU A 164 -23.97 10.32 3.18
N GLY A 165 -24.56 9.24 2.68
CA GLY A 165 -26.01 9.21 2.44
C GLY A 165 -26.49 7.94 1.74
N ARG A 166 -27.68 8.01 1.15
CA ARG A 166 -28.35 6.84 0.52
C ARG A 166 -27.54 6.16 -0.60
N TYR A 167 -26.57 6.84 -1.16
CA TYR A 167 -25.69 6.29 -2.22
C TYR A 167 -24.35 5.81 -1.66
N GLY A 168 -24.26 5.62 -0.34
CA GLY A 168 -23.06 5.21 0.36
C GLY A 168 -22.24 6.40 0.85
N SER A 169 -20.95 6.19 1.01
CA SER A 169 -19.94 7.15 1.48
C SER A 169 -18.93 7.44 0.37
N VAL A 170 -18.50 8.68 0.26
CA VAL A 170 -17.38 9.10 -0.60
C VAL A 170 -16.35 9.79 0.26
N ASP A 171 -15.13 9.25 0.25
CA ASP A 171 -14.02 9.76 1.04
C ASP A 171 -12.87 10.16 0.11
N ALA A 172 -12.16 11.21 0.49
CA ALA A 172 -10.97 11.67 -0.23
C ALA A 172 -9.82 11.90 0.74
N ALA A 173 -8.60 11.59 0.28
CA ALA A 173 -7.39 11.91 1.01
C ALA A 173 -6.30 12.39 0.06
N ILE A 174 -5.40 13.24 0.57
CA ILE A 174 -4.11 13.51 -0.01
C ILE A 174 -3.05 12.79 0.82
N ASN A 175 -1.99 12.32 0.17
CA ASN A 175 -0.92 11.62 0.86
C ASN A 175 0.46 11.99 0.31
N SER A 176 1.46 11.75 1.12
CA SER A 176 2.87 11.91 0.79
C SER A 176 3.65 10.74 1.34
N HIS A 177 4.47 10.13 0.49
CA HIS A 177 5.29 8.98 0.81
C HIS A 177 6.76 9.37 0.87
N PHE A 178 7.46 8.90 1.90
CA PHE A 178 8.87 9.15 2.13
C PHE A 178 9.60 7.83 2.36
N GLY A 179 10.82 7.75 1.89
CA GLY A 179 11.68 6.58 2.10
C GLY A 179 13.06 6.97 2.59
N ASP A 180 13.67 6.09 3.37
CA ASP A 180 15.09 6.20 3.64
C ASP A 180 15.92 5.88 2.37
N ARG A 181 17.24 6.07 2.45
CA ARG A 181 18.14 5.79 1.32
C ARG A 181 18.01 4.34 0.84
N ASN A 182 17.88 3.40 1.75
CA ASN A 182 17.80 1.97 1.38
C ASN A 182 16.49 1.65 0.69
N TYR A 183 15.37 2.27 1.10
CA TYR A 183 14.09 2.15 0.40
C TYR A 183 14.22 2.65 -1.04
N LEU A 184 14.66 3.91 -1.23
CA LEU A 184 14.76 4.49 -2.56
C LEU A 184 15.79 3.75 -3.43
N GLN A 185 16.92 3.33 -2.85
CA GLN A 185 17.91 2.53 -3.59
C GLN A 185 17.37 1.15 -3.99
N THR A 186 16.60 0.49 -3.13
CA THR A 186 15.99 -0.81 -3.43
C THR A 186 14.97 -0.72 -4.56
N TRP A 187 14.08 0.28 -4.49
CA TRP A 187 12.94 0.39 -5.40
C TRP A 187 13.24 1.17 -6.68
N TYR A 188 14.11 2.17 -6.62
CA TYR A 188 14.38 3.11 -7.71
C TYR A 188 15.85 3.20 -8.11
N GLY A 189 16.78 2.68 -7.31
CA GLY A 189 18.21 2.66 -7.62
C GLY A 189 18.56 1.68 -8.73
N VAL A 190 19.72 1.90 -9.35
CA VAL A 190 20.38 0.98 -10.28
C VAL A 190 21.84 0.87 -9.84
N THR A 191 22.24 -0.28 -9.31
CA THR A 191 23.63 -0.51 -8.90
C THR A 191 24.55 -0.68 -10.12
N ALA A 192 25.86 -0.55 -9.94
CA ALA A 192 26.84 -0.78 -11.00
C ALA A 192 26.68 -2.18 -11.62
N ASP A 193 26.46 -3.22 -10.80
CA ASP A 193 26.21 -4.58 -11.29
C ASP A 193 24.91 -4.68 -12.09
N GLN A 194 23.84 -4.02 -11.66
CA GLN A 194 22.59 -3.99 -12.40
C GLN A 194 22.74 -3.25 -13.73
N ALA A 195 23.51 -2.16 -13.78
CA ALA A 195 23.78 -1.41 -14.99
C ALA A 195 24.52 -2.25 -16.06
N THR A 196 25.40 -3.18 -15.65
CA THR A 196 26.12 -4.06 -16.59
C THR A 196 25.24 -5.12 -17.25
N ARG A 197 24.13 -5.52 -16.61
CA ARG A 197 23.25 -6.62 -17.05
C ARG A 197 21.83 -6.19 -17.43
N SER A 198 21.51 -4.90 -17.29
CA SER A 198 20.23 -4.31 -17.67
C SER A 198 20.43 -3.22 -18.74
N ARG A 199 19.32 -2.65 -19.20
CA ARG A 199 19.34 -1.51 -20.12
C ARG A 199 19.52 -0.14 -19.44
N PHE A 200 19.53 -0.12 -18.10
CA PHE A 200 19.52 1.11 -17.33
C PHE A 200 20.95 1.56 -16.98
N LYS A 201 21.12 2.87 -16.88
CA LYS A 201 22.35 3.47 -16.36
C LYS A 201 22.36 3.38 -14.84
N GLU A 202 23.56 3.32 -14.27
CA GLU A 202 23.75 3.40 -12.83
C GLU A 202 23.06 4.64 -12.25
N TYR A 203 22.37 4.44 -11.14
CA TYR A 203 21.62 5.49 -10.45
C TYR A 203 21.62 5.25 -8.95
N GLU A 204 22.22 6.18 -8.22
CA GLU A 204 22.23 6.19 -6.76
C GLU A 204 21.09 7.08 -6.25
N ALA A 205 20.04 6.45 -5.71
CA ALA A 205 18.92 7.15 -5.13
C ALA A 205 19.20 7.55 -3.68
N ARG A 206 18.71 8.73 -3.28
CA ARG A 206 18.86 9.28 -1.92
C ARG A 206 17.54 9.18 -1.17
N ALA A 207 17.61 9.27 0.17
CA ALA A 207 16.43 9.41 1.02
C ALA A 207 15.63 10.67 0.66
N GLY A 208 14.31 10.59 0.76
CA GLY A 208 13.45 11.74 0.51
C GLY A 208 12.01 11.39 0.18
N ASN A 209 11.32 12.34 -0.42
CA ASN A 209 9.95 12.16 -0.90
C ASN A 209 9.93 11.23 -2.11
N ILE A 210 9.07 10.20 -2.05
CA ILE A 210 8.87 9.20 -3.11
C ILE A 210 7.81 9.69 -4.07
N SER A 211 6.64 10.01 -3.50
CA SER A 211 5.46 10.45 -4.26
C SER A 211 4.55 11.32 -3.43
N ASN A 212 3.72 12.09 -4.11
CA ASN A 212 2.60 12.80 -3.55
C ASN A 212 1.37 12.47 -4.37
N GLY A 213 0.23 12.27 -3.70
CA GLY A 213 -0.95 11.80 -4.39
C GLY A 213 -2.25 12.13 -3.71
N MET A 214 -3.29 11.55 -4.28
CA MET A 214 -4.65 11.63 -3.78
C MET A 214 -5.39 10.32 -3.99
N ASN A 215 -6.25 10.00 -3.04
CA ASN A 215 -7.15 8.86 -3.08
C ASN A 215 -8.58 9.36 -3.07
N LEU A 216 -9.43 8.66 -3.81
CA LEU A 216 -10.87 8.84 -3.78
C LEU A 216 -11.50 7.46 -3.66
N SER A 217 -12.25 7.23 -2.60
CA SER A 217 -13.02 6.00 -2.41
C SER A 217 -14.51 6.27 -2.45
N TRP A 218 -15.24 5.29 -2.94
CA TRP A 218 -16.67 5.23 -2.85
C TRP A 218 -17.08 3.85 -2.34
N SER A 219 -17.84 3.82 -1.26
CA SER A 219 -18.32 2.61 -0.61
C SER A 219 -19.82 2.63 -0.50
N VAL A 220 -20.50 1.57 -0.89
CA VAL A 220 -21.94 1.46 -0.85
C VAL A 220 -22.37 0.13 -0.22
N PRO A 221 -23.15 0.14 0.87
CA PRO A 221 -23.70 -1.07 1.44
C PRO A 221 -24.77 -1.64 0.49
N ILE A 222 -24.62 -2.91 0.10
CA ILE A 222 -25.60 -3.66 -0.70
C ILE A 222 -26.66 -4.27 0.22
N ASN A 223 -26.23 -4.78 1.37
CA ASN A 223 -27.06 -5.31 2.45
C ASN A 223 -26.26 -5.26 3.76
N GLU A 224 -26.83 -5.81 4.86
CA GLU A 224 -26.23 -5.77 6.21
C GLU A 224 -24.85 -6.45 6.31
N HIS A 225 -24.53 -7.36 5.37
CA HIS A 225 -23.28 -8.12 5.37
C HIS A 225 -22.37 -7.79 4.20
N THR A 226 -22.88 -7.13 3.16
CA THR A 226 -22.14 -6.96 1.90
C THR A 226 -22.03 -5.50 1.53
N GLN A 227 -20.79 -5.07 1.30
CA GLN A 227 -20.45 -3.75 0.81
C GLN A 227 -19.70 -3.86 -0.52
N PHE A 228 -19.99 -2.96 -1.44
CA PHE A 228 -19.17 -2.74 -2.62
C PHE A 228 -18.34 -1.48 -2.43
N SER A 229 -17.06 -1.56 -2.77
CA SER A 229 -16.14 -0.42 -2.68
C SER A 229 -15.35 -0.24 -3.96
N THR A 230 -15.05 1.01 -4.28
CA THR A 230 -14.08 1.37 -5.34
C THR A 230 -13.05 2.34 -4.76
N LEU A 231 -11.83 2.22 -5.22
CA LEU A 231 -10.74 3.12 -4.88
C LEU A 231 -10.04 3.58 -6.16
N LEU A 232 -9.91 4.89 -6.32
CA LEU A 232 -9.04 5.54 -7.27
C LEU A 232 -7.86 6.12 -6.51
N ASP A 233 -6.66 5.71 -6.85
CA ASP A 233 -5.40 6.26 -6.34
C ASP A 233 -4.62 6.91 -7.48
N VAL A 234 -4.17 8.14 -7.27
CA VAL A 234 -3.35 8.90 -8.22
C VAL A 234 -2.12 9.42 -7.51
N GLN A 235 -0.94 9.00 -7.96
CA GLN A 235 0.35 9.35 -7.37
C GLN A 235 1.26 10.02 -8.40
N TYR A 236 1.98 11.04 -8.00
CA TYR A 236 3.05 11.66 -8.78
C TYR A 236 4.40 11.37 -8.12
N LEU A 237 5.26 10.61 -8.81
CA LEU A 237 6.60 10.28 -8.36
C LEU A 237 7.47 11.53 -8.35
N ALA A 238 7.99 11.86 -7.18
CA ALA A 238 8.73 13.09 -6.91
C ALA A 238 10.23 12.80 -6.77
N ASP A 239 11.01 13.87 -6.76
CA ASP A 239 12.43 13.91 -6.44
C ASP A 239 13.24 12.75 -7.02
N GLU A 240 13.93 12.01 -6.16
CA GLU A 240 14.85 10.94 -6.52
C GLU A 240 14.13 9.73 -7.12
N ALA A 241 12.91 9.42 -6.69
CA ALA A 241 12.11 8.36 -7.30
C ALA A 241 11.78 8.70 -8.76
N GLY A 242 11.28 9.91 -9.01
CA GLY A 242 10.88 10.36 -10.34
C GLY A 242 12.04 10.58 -11.33
N LYS A 243 13.29 10.72 -10.85
CA LYS A 243 14.48 10.86 -11.70
C LYS A 243 15.10 9.51 -12.07
N SER A 244 14.67 8.44 -11.44
CA SER A 244 15.23 7.11 -11.67
C SER A 244 15.11 6.68 -13.15
N PRO A 245 16.15 6.08 -13.74
CA PRO A 245 16.11 5.60 -15.12
C PRO A 245 15.13 4.44 -15.34
N ILE A 246 14.62 3.79 -14.29
CA ILE A 246 13.60 2.76 -14.42
C ILE A 246 12.19 3.35 -14.52
N VAL A 247 12.00 4.64 -14.21
CA VAL A 247 10.71 5.32 -14.25
C VAL A 247 10.42 5.80 -15.66
N GLU A 248 9.37 5.27 -16.26
CA GLU A 248 8.89 5.58 -17.59
C GLU A 248 7.77 6.64 -17.56
N GLN A 249 6.97 6.61 -16.49
CA GLN A 249 5.89 7.57 -16.26
C GLN A 249 5.85 7.97 -14.78
N ARG A 250 5.86 9.28 -14.48
CA ARG A 250 5.80 9.77 -13.11
C ARG A 250 4.38 9.81 -12.54
N LEU A 251 3.39 10.12 -13.39
CA LEU A 251 1.99 10.11 -12.97
C LEU A 251 1.47 8.68 -13.03
N GLN A 252 1.16 8.15 -11.88
CA GLN A 252 0.67 6.78 -11.68
C GLN A 252 -0.79 6.83 -11.26
N ALA A 253 -1.62 5.96 -11.79
CA ALA A 253 -3.02 5.83 -11.37
C ALA A 253 -3.37 4.36 -11.19
N SER A 254 -4.12 4.05 -10.15
CA SER A 254 -4.62 2.71 -9.84
C SER A 254 -6.12 2.77 -9.55
N VAL A 255 -6.82 1.72 -9.93
CA VAL A 255 -8.25 1.57 -9.63
C VAL A 255 -8.46 0.18 -9.05
N LEU A 256 -9.18 0.11 -7.94
CA LEU A 256 -9.65 -1.12 -7.31
C LEU A 256 -11.18 -1.08 -7.27
N GLY A 257 -11.81 -2.22 -7.52
CA GLY A 257 -13.23 -2.45 -7.25
C GLY A 257 -13.38 -3.78 -6.55
N GLU A 258 -14.06 -3.81 -5.41
CA GLU A 258 -14.14 -5.00 -4.56
C GLU A 258 -15.50 -5.13 -3.88
N LEU A 259 -15.83 -6.36 -3.54
CA LEU A 259 -16.92 -6.74 -2.66
C LEU A 259 -16.33 -7.24 -1.35
N GLN A 260 -16.81 -6.69 -0.23
CA GLN A 260 -16.53 -7.16 1.11
C GLN A 260 -17.77 -7.83 1.69
N TYR A 261 -17.58 -8.99 2.32
CA TYR A 261 -18.60 -9.69 3.08
C TYR A 261 -18.17 -9.79 4.54
N THR A 262 -19.01 -9.31 5.44
CA THR A 262 -18.82 -9.37 6.90
C THR A 262 -19.83 -10.36 7.49
N PHE A 263 -19.34 -11.28 8.33
CA PHE A 263 -20.14 -12.35 8.92
C PHE A 263 -20.91 -11.89 10.17
#